data_35df7be5fd7e1dc28559334683d5d52e
#
_entry.id   35df7be5fd7e1dc28559334683d5d52e
#
_cell.length_a   1.000
_cell.length_b   1.000
_cell.length_c   1.000
_cell.angle_alpha   90.00
_cell.angle_beta   90.00
_cell.angle_gamma   90.00
#
_symmetry.space_group_name_H-M   'P 1'
#
loop_
_entity.id
_entity.type
_entity.pdbx_description
1 polymer ?
#
loop_
_entity_poly.entity_id
_entity_poly.type
_entity_poly.pdbx_seq_one_letter_code
_entity_poly.pdbx_strand_id
1 'polypeptide(L)'
;MDSDSDWTRIVGVKEGFVQYYELEHSLGPNYLNSGRVLEKVGFNKKKEAPEKEPLKFVVVDRKPHLNKHGINYLCNWIEQLIIVTNNPQHPAFKLKSEHHNIEPIYYETDIDFANLLVKLRKHHKIEKITIESGGTLNAIFFRNRLVDHVKIVVAPLIVGGKETSSLVDGVSLTDKSQLHLLKALKLEDCKKLENSYLLLEYDVINDTIVE
;
A
#
# COMPACT_ATOMS: atom_id res chain seq x y z
N MET A 1 -6.08 -2.10 18.33
CA MET A 1 -5.04 -3.10 18.05
C MET A 1 -4.26 -2.62 16.83
N ASP A 2 -2.98 -2.45 16.97
CA ASP A 2 -2.08 -2.06 15.89
C ASP A 2 -1.44 -3.35 15.37
N SER A 3 -1.75 -3.72 14.12
CA SER A 3 -1.41 -5.03 13.60
C SER A 3 0.08 -5.34 13.68
N ASP A 4 0.92 -4.36 13.36
CA ASP A 4 2.35 -4.64 13.18
C ASP A 4 3.13 -4.77 14.49
N SER A 5 2.69 -4.12 15.57
CA SER A 5 3.36 -4.20 16.85
C SER A 5 2.80 -5.28 17.78
N ASP A 6 1.52 -5.63 17.60
CA ASP A 6 0.86 -6.57 18.52
C ASP A 6 1.12 -8.03 18.15
N TRP A 7 1.23 -8.36 16.86
CA TRP A 7 1.48 -9.74 16.41
C TRP A 7 2.88 -10.23 16.75
N THR A 8 3.86 -9.34 16.75
CA THR A 8 5.24 -9.66 17.11
C THR A 8 5.40 -10.05 18.60
N ARG A 9 4.33 -9.96 19.39
CA ARG A 9 4.30 -10.42 20.80
C ARG A 9 3.76 -11.84 20.95
N ILE A 10 3.20 -12.43 19.87
CA ILE A 10 2.57 -13.75 19.93
C ILE A 10 3.61 -14.81 19.55
N VAL A 11 3.90 -15.71 20.51
CA VAL A 11 4.77 -16.87 20.29
C VAL A 11 4.15 -17.80 19.26
N GLY A 12 4.91 -18.28 18.28
CA GLY A 12 4.43 -19.05 17.15
C GLY A 12 4.02 -18.19 15.94
N VAL A 13 3.91 -16.88 16.10
CA VAL A 13 3.63 -15.93 15.01
C VAL A 13 4.84 -15.05 14.74
N LYS A 14 5.42 -14.45 15.77
CA LYS A 14 6.56 -13.52 15.66
C LYS A 14 7.78 -14.12 14.94
N GLU A 15 7.99 -15.42 15.10
CA GLU A 15 9.15 -16.12 14.56
C GLU A 15 9.15 -16.16 13.01
N GLY A 16 7.97 -16.12 12.40
CA GLY A 16 7.84 -16.13 10.93
C GLY A 16 7.64 -14.74 10.30
N PHE A 17 7.54 -13.69 11.13
CA PHE A 17 7.17 -12.36 10.63
C PHE A 17 8.26 -11.72 9.75
N VAL A 18 9.53 -12.04 9.98
CA VAL A 18 10.67 -11.52 9.18
C VAL A 18 10.53 -11.90 7.70
N GLN A 19 9.98 -13.07 7.39
CA GLN A 19 9.79 -13.54 6.01
C GLN A 19 8.90 -12.61 5.19
N TYR A 20 7.95 -11.90 5.84
CA TYR A 20 7.12 -10.91 5.16
C TYR A 20 7.98 -9.76 4.61
N TYR A 21 8.90 -9.22 5.40
CA TYR A 21 9.78 -8.14 4.95
C TYR A 21 10.79 -8.59 3.90
N GLU A 22 11.30 -9.82 4.00
CA GLU A 22 12.19 -10.39 2.97
C GLU A 22 11.47 -10.51 1.61
N LEU A 23 10.20 -10.94 1.63
CA LEU A 23 9.36 -10.98 0.43
C LEU A 23 9.07 -9.57 -0.10
N GLU A 24 8.73 -8.63 0.76
CA GLU A 24 8.49 -7.23 0.42
C GLU A 24 9.69 -6.65 -0.35
N HIS A 25 10.90 -6.77 0.19
CA HIS A 25 12.12 -6.28 -0.47
C HIS A 25 12.35 -6.92 -1.86
N SER A 26 11.86 -8.12 -2.10
CA SER A 26 11.98 -8.81 -3.39
C SER A 26 11.06 -8.27 -4.47
N LEU A 27 10.04 -7.46 -4.12
CA LEU A 27 8.99 -7.01 -5.06
C LEU A 27 9.41 -5.84 -5.96
N GLY A 28 10.54 -5.21 -5.66
CA GLY A 28 11.09 -4.09 -6.42
C GLY A 28 11.13 -2.78 -5.64
N PRO A 29 11.64 -1.70 -6.24
CA PRO A 29 11.93 -0.47 -5.51
C PRO A 29 10.78 0.54 -5.46
N ASN A 30 9.62 0.25 -6.07
CA ASN A 30 8.53 1.22 -6.19
C ASN A 30 7.32 0.78 -5.39
N TYR A 31 6.90 1.60 -4.43
CA TYR A 31 5.81 1.30 -3.51
C TYR A 31 4.72 2.36 -3.56
N LEU A 32 3.46 1.92 -3.48
CA LEU A 32 2.32 2.80 -3.26
C LEU A 32 1.71 2.52 -1.89
N ASN A 33 1.73 3.53 -1.06
CA ASN A 33 1.22 3.50 0.30
C ASN A 33 0.14 4.57 0.52
N SER A 34 -0.52 4.52 1.66
CA SER A 34 -1.36 5.63 2.12
C SER A 34 -0.73 6.35 3.30
N GLY A 35 -0.89 7.67 3.38
CA GLY A 35 -0.38 8.46 4.49
C GLY A 35 -0.90 7.97 5.84
N ARG A 36 -2.16 7.47 5.89
CA ARG A 36 -2.75 6.88 7.09
C ARG A 36 -2.02 5.61 7.56
N VAL A 37 -1.61 4.74 6.64
CA VAL A 37 -0.84 3.54 7.00
C VAL A 37 0.52 3.95 7.54
N LEU A 38 1.24 4.82 6.84
CA LEU A 38 2.55 5.30 7.26
C LEU A 38 2.51 6.03 8.63
N GLU A 39 1.46 6.82 8.89
CA GLU A 39 1.23 7.40 10.21
C GLU A 39 1.07 6.32 11.30
N LYS A 40 0.23 5.29 11.04
CA LYS A 40 -0.01 4.20 11.98
C LYS A 40 1.23 3.40 12.31
N VAL A 41 2.07 3.10 11.32
CA VAL A 41 3.36 2.41 11.55
C VAL A 41 4.45 3.34 12.09
N GLY A 42 4.09 4.59 12.42
CA GLY A 42 4.90 5.48 13.25
C GLY A 42 5.88 6.38 12.51
N PHE A 43 5.76 6.57 11.19
CA PHE A 43 6.68 7.46 10.44
C PHE A 43 6.73 8.89 10.98
N ASN A 44 5.64 9.39 11.54
CA ASN A 44 5.60 10.70 12.18
C ASN A 44 6.41 10.82 13.49
N LYS A 45 6.93 9.70 14.02
CA LYS A 45 7.63 9.62 15.32
C LYS A 45 9.04 9.06 15.20
N LYS A 46 9.46 8.61 14.01
CA LYS A 46 10.81 8.08 13.80
C LYS A 46 11.85 9.18 13.98
N LYS A 47 12.93 8.89 14.73
CA LYS A 47 13.92 9.90 15.12
C LYS A 47 15.01 10.08 14.09
N GLU A 48 15.52 8.99 13.55
CA GLU A 48 16.64 8.97 12.60
C GLU A 48 16.24 8.23 11.35
N ALA A 49 16.51 8.80 10.19
CA ALA A 49 16.36 8.13 8.93
C ALA A 49 17.51 7.12 8.75
N PRO A 50 17.24 5.93 8.22
CA PRO A 50 18.29 4.98 7.84
C PRO A 50 19.13 5.55 6.70
N GLU A 51 20.14 4.78 6.30
CA GLU A 51 20.88 5.05 5.06
C GLU A 51 19.93 5.21 3.88
N LYS A 52 20.30 6.10 2.96
CA LYS A 52 19.44 6.40 1.80
C LYS A 52 19.35 5.18 0.87
N GLU A 53 18.14 4.78 0.57
CA GLU A 53 17.84 3.63 -0.28
C GLU A 53 17.28 4.06 -1.65
N PRO A 54 17.52 3.30 -2.71
CA PRO A 54 17.04 3.58 -4.06
C PRO A 54 15.55 3.23 -4.23
N LEU A 55 14.72 3.63 -3.26
CA LEU A 55 13.29 3.36 -3.22
C LEU A 55 12.49 4.57 -3.70
N LYS A 56 11.37 4.32 -4.36
CA LYS A 56 10.40 5.35 -4.73
C LYS A 56 9.07 5.06 -4.03
N PHE A 57 8.62 6.00 -3.22
CA PHE A 57 7.33 5.92 -2.55
C PHE A 57 6.33 6.86 -3.19
N VAL A 58 5.18 6.31 -3.56
CA VAL A 58 3.98 7.04 -3.94
C VAL A 58 3.02 6.96 -2.77
N VAL A 59 2.73 8.09 -2.14
CA VAL A 59 1.91 8.13 -0.93
C VAL A 59 0.61 8.89 -1.21
N VAL A 60 -0.50 8.17 -1.15
CA VAL A 60 -1.84 8.76 -1.23
C VAL A 60 -2.21 9.35 0.13
N ASP A 61 -2.22 10.67 0.23
CA ASP A 61 -2.51 11.37 1.49
C ASP A 61 -3.49 12.54 1.29
N ARG A 62 -4.78 12.23 1.19
CA ARG A 62 -5.87 13.21 0.99
C ARG A 62 -6.08 14.11 2.21
N LYS A 63 -6.03 13.50 3.41
CA LYS A 63 -5.94 14.22 4.69
C LYS A 63 -4.48 14.14 5.13
N PRO A 64 -3.85 15.22 5.55
CA PRO A 64 -2.42 15.22 5.85
C PRO A 64 -2.13 14.39 7.11
N HIS A 65 -2.14 13.05 6.95
CA HIS A 65 -1.77 12.11 8.00
C HIS A 65 -0.26 12.15 8.25
N LEU A 66 0.53 12.29 7.17
CA LEU A 66 1.95 12.56 7.31
C LEU A 66 2.17 14.03 7.67
N ASN A 67 2.76 14.26 8.83
CA ASN A 67 3.20 15.59 9.24
C ASN A 67 4.56 15.95 8.61
N LYS A 68 5.03 17.21 8.85
CA LYS A 68 6.32 17.68 8.35
C LYS A 68 7.48 16.75 8.73
N HIS A 69 7.47 16.20 9.94
CA HIS A 69 8.52 15.30 10.43
C HIS A 69 8.55 13.98 9.65
N GLY A 70 7.38 13.34 9.47
CA GLY A 70 7.28 12.09 8.71
C GLY A 70 7.68 12.24 7.24
N ILE A 71 7.31 13.38 6.61
CA ILE A 71 7.72 13.70 5.24
C ILE A 71 9.24 13.88 5.16
N ASN A 72 9.84 14.66 6.07
CA ASN A 72 11.29 14.86 6.12
C ASN A 72 12.04 13.55 6.33
N TYR A 73 11.52 12.68 7.23
CA TYR A 73 12.10 11.37 7.44
C TYR A 73 12.14 10.55 6.13
N LEU A 74 11.02 10.49 5.41
CA LEU A 74 10.94 9.80 4.12
C LEU A 74 11.89 10.41 3.09
N CYS A 75 11.94 11.73 2.96
CA CYS A 75 12.85 12.40 2.03
C CYS A 75 14.33 12.09 2.30
N ASN A 76 14.70 11.89 3.56
CA ASN A 76 16.07 11.54 3.93
C ASN A 76 16.39 10.07 3.68
N TRP A 77 15.40 9.18 3.79
CA TRP A 77 15.57 7.74 3.63
C TRP A 77 15.53 7.28 2.17
N ILE A 78 14.55 7.76 1.36
CA ILE A 78 14.28 7.20 0.03
C ILE A 78 14.75 8.11 -1.11
N GLU A 79 14.96 7.53 -2.28
CA GLU A 79 15.38 8.25 -3.48
C GLU A 79 14.33 9.27 -3.93
N GLN A 80 13.05 8.87 -3.98
CA GLN A 80 11.97 9.74 -4.44
C GLN A 80 10.69 9.55 -3.62
N LEU A 81 10.09 10.65 -3.19
CA LEU A 81 8.78 10.69 -2.53
C LEU A 81 7.78 11.43 -3.41
N ILE A 82 6.73 10.75 -3.83
CA ILE A 82 5.61 11.33 -4.57
C ILE A 82 4.39 11.37 -3.66
N ILE A 83 3.92 12.55 -3.29
CA ILE A 83 2.70 12.74 -2.48
C ILE A 83 1.52 13.01 -3.39
N VAL A 84 0.52 12.15 -3.38
CA VAL A 84 -0.70 12.30 -4.18
C VAL A 84 -1.83 12.76 -3.28
N THR A 85 -2.37 13.95 -3.57
CA THR A 85 -3.36 14.57 -2.70
C THR A 85 -4.38 15.41 -3.48
N ASN A 86 -5.57 15.59 -2.92
CA ASN A 86 -6.53 16.60 -3.36
C ASN A 86 -6.70 17.72 -2.32
N ASN A 87 -5.77 17.82 -1.38
CA ASN A 87 -5.73 18.93 -0.42
C ASN A 87 -4.68 19.97 -0.85
N PRO A 88 -5.08 21.18 -1.29
CA PRO A 88 -4.13 22.22 -1.73
C PRO A 88 -3.26 22.75 -0.60
N GLN A 89 -3.62 22.49 0.66
CA GLN A 89 -2.85 22.92 1.83
C GLN A 89 -1.95 21.81 2.39
N HIS A 90 -1.77 20.71 1.65
CA HIS A 90 -0.93 19.60 2.13
C HIS A 90 0.52 20.06 2.38
N PRO A 91 1.15 19.68 3.51
CA PRO A 91 2.51 20.11 3.87
C PRO A 91 3.57 19.87 2.80
N ALA A 92 3.41 18.84 1.98
CA ALA A 92 4.32 18.50 0.89
C ALA A 92 4.59 19.65 -0.08
N PHE A 93 3.61 20.53 -0.34
CA PHE A 93 3.80 21.68 -1.23
C PHE A 93 4.82 22.66 -0.69
N LYS A 94 4.85 22.89 0.61
CA LYS A 94 5.84 23.77 1.25
C LYS A 94 7.22 23.10 1.31
N LEU A 95 7.25 21.80 1.58
CA LEU A 95 8.49 21.03 1.71
C LEU A 95 9.20 20.79 0.38
N LYS A 96 8.53 20.96 -0.76
CA LYS A 96 9.14 20.87 -2.08
C LYS A 96 10.31 21.86 -2.27
N SER A 97 10.30 23.00 -1.59
CA SER A 97 11.41 23.94 -1.60
C SER A 97 12.59 23.53 -0.70
N GLU A 98 12.34 22.65 0.28
CA GLU A 98 13.36 22.19 1.23
C GLU A 98 14.04 20.88 0.74
N HIS A 99 13.35 20.07 -0.08
CA HIS A 99 13.81 18.76 -0.56
C HIS A 99 13.66 18.65 -2.09
N HIS A 100 14.71 18.27 -2.77
CA HIS A 100 14.70 18.09 -4.24
C HIS A 100 14.04 16.77 -4.69
N ASN A 101 13.88 15.81 -3.79
CA ASN A 101 13.35 14.46 -4.07
C ASN A 101 11.87 14.27 -3.68
N ILE A 102 11.17 15.36 -3.32
CA ILE A 102 9.71 15.29 -3.10
C ILE A 102 8.96 15.91 -4.28
N GLU A 103 7.89 15.23 -4.71
CA GLU A 103 6.99 15.73 -5.74
C GLU A 103 5.53 15.56 -5.33
N PRO A 104 4.83 16.66 -5.01
CA PRO A 104 3.39 16.61 -4.80
C PRO A 104 2.64 16.61 -6.15
N ILE A 105 1.74 15.63 -6.32
CA ILE A 105 0.78 15.56 -7.43
C ILE A 105 -0.59 15.95 -6.88
N TYR A 106 -1.15 17.01 -7.42
CA TYR A 106 -2.44 17.56 -7.00
C TYR A 106 -3.56 17.14 -7.96
N TYR A 107 -4.70 16.77 -7.39
CA TYR A 107 -5.98 16.57 -8.07
C TYR A 107 -7.02 17.52 -7.48
N GLU A 108 -7.74 18.26 -8.32
CA GLU A 108 -8.76 19.22 -7.84
C GLU A 108 -9.95 18.54 -7.18
N THR A 109 -10.28 17.36 -7.64
CA THR A 109 -11.41 16.54 -7.16
C THR A 109 -10.90 15.21 -6.60
N ASP A 110 -11.60 14.12 -6.87
CA ASP A 110 -11.15 12.79 -6.52
C ASP A 110 -9.94 12.37 -7.35
N ILE A 111 -9.07 11.58 -6.72
CA ILE A 111 -7.87 11.07 -7.37
C ILE A 111 -8.26 10.03 -8.43
N ASP A 112 -7.95 10.32 -9.68
CA ASP A 112 -8.05 9.35 -10.77
C ASP A 112 -6.79 8.46 -10.74
N PHE A 113 -6.94 7.26 -10.20
CA PHE A 113 -5.83 6.31 -10.04
C PHE A 113 -5.34 5.74 -11.38
N ALA A 114 -6.20 5.59 -12.38
CA ALA A 114 -5.77 5.17 -13.70
C ALA A 114 -4.87 6.23 -14.35
N ASN A 115 -5.29 7.50 -14.28
CA ASN A 115 -4.47 8.63 -14.72
C ASN A 115 -3.17 8.74 -13.92
N LEU A 116 -3.23 8.51 -12.60
CA LEU A 116 -2.04 8.50 -11.73
C LEU A 116 -1.02 7.47 -12.23
N LEU A 117 -1.41 6.22 -12.45
CA LEU A 117 -0.50 5.17 -12.92
C LEU A 117 0.12 5.52 -14.27
N VAL A 118 -0.65 6.13 -15.18
CA VAL A 118 -0.11 6.63 -16.46
C VAL A 118 0.93 7.73 -16.25
N LYS A 119 0.69 8.68 -15.33
CA LYS A 119 1.65 9.74 -14.98
C LYS A 119 2.93 9.14 -14.38
N LEU A 120 2.80 8.19 -13.45
CA LEU A 120 3.93 7.52 -12.81
C LEU A 120 4.81 6.81 -13.84
N ARG A 121 4.20 6.11 -14.78
CA ARG A 121 4.93 5.45 -15.87
C ARG A 121 5.66 6.46 -16.77
N LYS A 122 4.96 7.50 -17.23
CA LYS A 122 5.50 8.47 -18.21
C LYS A 122 6.58 9.39 -17.62
N HIS A 123 6.36 9.89 -16.41
CA HIS A 123 7.20 10.95 -15.83
C HIS A 123 8.21 10.44 -14.80
N HIS A 124 7.90 9.33 -14.12
CA HIS A 124 8.74 8.77 -13.05
C HIS A 124 9.41 7.45 -13.43
N LYS A 125 9.13 6.93 -14.63
CA LYS A 125 9.66 5.64 -15.14
C LYS A 125 9.32 4.45 -14.21
N ILE A 126 8.15 4.51 -13.56
CA ILE A 126 7.62 3.46 -12.72
C ILE A 126 6.77 2.53 -13.59
N GLU A 127 7.33 1.42 -14.03
CA GLU A 127 6.64 0.42 -14.84
C GLU A 127 5.88 -0.60 -14.01
N LYS A 128 6.42 -0.92 -12.84
CA LYS A 128 5.82 -1.81 -11.84
C LYS A 128 5.79 -1.11 -10.49
N ILE A 129 4.67 -1.21 -9.80
CA ILE A 129 4.48 -0.65 -8.47
C ILE A 129 3.84 -1.67 -7.54
N THR A 130 4.37 -1.82 -6.34
CA THR A 130 3.81 -2.65 -5.28
C THR A 130 2.87 -1.80 -4.43
N ILE A 131 1.62 -2.25 -4.27
CA ILE A 131 0.61 -1.54 -3.48
C ILE A 131 0.58 -2.14 -2.09
N GLU A 132 0.98 -1.37 -1.10
CA GLU A 132 0.99 -1.73 0.32
C GLU A 132 0.11 -0.77 1.10
N SER A 133 -1.17 -0.86 0.88
CA SER A 133 -2.13 0.07 1.46
C SER A 133 -3.19 -0.65 2.29
N GLY A 134 -4.02 0.13 2.98
CA GLY A 134 -5.16 -0.42 3.72
C GLY A 134 -6.30 -0.85 2.80
N GLY A 135 -7.19 -1.70 3.32
CA GLY A 135 -8.27 -2.34 2.57
C GLY A 135 -9.15 -1.39 1.75
N THR A 136 -9.36 -0.16 2.20
CA THR A 136 -10.17 0.83 1.47
C THR A 136 -9.51 1.23 0.14
N LEU A 137 -8.21 1.49 0.14
CA LEU A 137 -7.48 1.84 -1.08
C LEU A 137 -7.31 0.61 -1.98
N ASN A 138 -7.05 -0.57 -1.40
CA ASN A 138 -7.04 -1.83 -2.13
C ASN A 138 -8.36 -2.05 -2.88
N ALA A 139 -9.51 -1.81 -2.23
CA ALA A 139 -10.81 -1.94 -2.87
C ALA A 139 -10.96 -1.03 -4.11
N ILE A 140 -10.45 0.20 -4.03
CA ILE A 140 -10.47 1.13 -5.17
C ILE A 140 -9.66 0.56 -6.33
N PHE A 141 -8.44 0.08 -6.08
CA PHE A 141 -7.58 -0.49 -7.13
C PHE A 141 -8.22 -1.73 -7.76
N PHE A 142 -8.75 -2.66 -6.97
CA PHE A 142 -9.42 -3.86 -7.49
C PHE A 142 -10.64 -3.52 -8.34
N ARG A 143 -11.53 -2.65 -7.83
CA ARG A 143 -12.77 -2.27 -8.52
C ARG A 143 -12.49 -1.54 -9.84
N ASN A 144 -11.42 -0.78 -9.91
CA ASN A 144 -11.01 -0.07 -11.12
C ASN A 144 -10.10 -0.91 -12.04
N ARG A 145 -9.93 -2.22 -11.80
CA ARG A 145 -9.12 -3.12 -12.64
C ARG A 145 -7.65 -2.69 -12.76
N LEU A 146 -7.08 -2.18 -11.68
CA LEU A 146 -5.73 -1.62 -11.63
C LEU A 146 -4.74 -2.54 -10.89
N VAL A 147 -5.12 -3.80 -10.66
CA VAL A 147 -4.28 -4.82 -10.02
C VAL A 147 -4.10 -5.96 -10.99
N ASP A 148 -2.85 -6.33 -11.27
CA ASP A 148 -2.50 -7.46 -12.13
C ASP A 148 -2.25 -8.73 -11.32
N HIS A 149 -1.55 -8.58 -10.17
CA HIS A 149 -1.11 -9.71 -9.34
C HIS A 149 -1.39 -9.43 -7.87
N VAL A 150 -1.64 -10.49 -7.11
CA VAL A 150 -1.81 -10.42 -5.65
C VAL A 150 -0.90 -11.43 -4.98
N LYS A 151 -0.15 -10.96 -3.98
CA LYS A 151 0.62 -11.83 -3.08
C LYS A 151 0.07 -11.69 -1.67
N ILE A 152 -0.30 -12.81 -1.06
CA ILE A 152 -0.88 -12.84 0.28
C ILE A 152 0.00 -13.70 1.18
N VAL A 153 0.59 -13.10 2.19
CA VAL A 153 1.23 -13.84 3.27
C VAL A 153 0.19 -14.12 4.35
N VAL A 154 -0.10 -15.39 4.56
CA VAL A 154 -1.05 -15.85 5.57
C VAL A 154 -0.29 -16.22 6.82
N ALA A 155 -0.43 -15.42 7.87
CA ALA A 155 0.12 -15.73 9.18
C ALA A 155 -0.73 -16.80 9.89
N PRO A 156 -0.15 -17.66 10.72
CA PRO A 156 -0.88 -18.71 11.47
C PRO A 156 -1.62 -18.09 12.67
N LEU A 157 -2.56 -17.19 12.38
CA LEU A 157 -3.27 -16.39 13.37
C LEU A 157 -4.73 -16.20 12.98
N ILE A 158 -5.62 -16.31 13.96
CA ILE A 158 -7.03 -15.97 13.82
C ILE A 158 -7.30 -14.72 14.65
N VAL A 159 -7.62 -13.59 13.99
CA VAL A 159 -7.89 -12.32 14.67
C VAL A 159 -9.36 -12.21 15.05
N GLY A 160 -10.27 -12.43 14.12
CA GLY A 160 -11.72 -12.25 14.31
C GLY A 160 -12.12 -10.77 14.54
N GLY A 161 -13.37 -10.59 14.92
CA GLY A 161 -13.93 -9.26 15.23
C GLY A 161 -14.60 -8.58 14.04
N LYS A 162 -15.79 -8.03 14.29
CA LYS A 162 -16.61 -7.37 13.25
C LYS A 162 -15.96 -6.10 12.69
N GLU A 163 -15.21 -5.38 13.52
CA GLU A 163 -14.55 -4.12 13.19
C GLU A 163 -13.06 -4.32 12.78
N THR A 164 -12.65 -5.57 12.62
CA THR A 164 -11.29 -5.87 12.16
C THR A 164 -11.17 -5.54 10.67
N SER A 165 -10.14 -4.77 10.32
CA SER A 165 -9.85 -4.43 8.92
C SER A 165 -9.60 -5.69 8.10
N SER A 166 -10.12 -5.74 6.88
CA SER A 166 -9.89 -6.82 5.94
C SER A 166 -8.85 -6.41 4.87
N LEU A 167 -8.43 -7.40 4.07
CA LEU A 167 -7.51 -7.17 2.95
C LEU A 167 -8.11 -6.20 1.92
N VAL A 168 -9.42 -6.28 1.70
CA VAL A 168 -10.17 -5.44 0.77
C VAL A 168 -11.47 -4.99 1.45
N ASP A 169 -11.53 -3.73 1.82
CA ASP A 169 -12.66 -3.07 2.48
C ASP A 169 -13.53 -2.30 1.46
N GLY A 170 -14.06 -1.18 1.91
CA GLY A 170 -14.83 -0.23 1.11
C GLY A 170 -16.33 -0.46 1.22
N VAL A 171 -17.08 0.10 0.26
CA VAL A 171 -18.55 -0.01 0.26
C VAL A 171 -18.96 -1.45 0.04
N SER A 172 -19.85 -1.96 0.90
CA SER A 172 -20.38 -3.33 0.79
C SER A 172 -21.14 -3.50 -0.53
N LEU A 173 -20.97 -4.65 -1.16
CA LEU A 173 -21.76 -5.05 -2.33
C LEU A 173 -23.05 -5.69 -1.80
N THR A 174 -24.18 -5.12 -2.16
CA THR A 174 -25.49 -5.53 -1.62
C THR A 174 -26.46 -6.00 -2.69
N ASP A 175 -26.10 -5.84 -3.98
CA ASP A 175 -26.96 -6.16 -5.10
C ASP A 175 -26.23 -7.05 -6.14
N LYS A 176 -26.98 -7.97 -6.75
CA LYS A 176 -26.43 -8.88 -7.77
C LYS A 176 -25.89 -8.16 -8.99
N SER A 177 -26.40 -6.99 -9.34
CA SER A 177 -25.88 -6.17 -10.44
C SER A 177 -24.42 -5.72 -10.21
N GLN A 178 -23.96 -5.77 -8.95
CA GLN A 178 -22.59 -5.38 -8.56
C GLN A 178 -21.57 -6.54 -8.65
N LEU A 179 -21.99 -7.74 -9.06
CA LEU A 179 -21.09 -8.90 -9.16
C LEU A 179 -19.90 -8.64 -10.10
N HIS A 180 -20.06 -7.80 -11.12
CA HIS A 180 -18.99 -7.39 -12.02
C HIS A 180 -17.84 -6.63 -11.32
N LEU A 181 -18.07 -6.12 -10.10
CA LEU A 181 -17.05 -5.47 -9.27
C LEU A 181 -16.16 -6.47 -8.52
N LEU A 182 -16.60 -7.72 -8.38
CA LEU A 182 -15.77 -8.79 -7.85
C LEU A 182 -14.70 -9.14 -8.85
N LYS A 183 -13.55 -9.59 -8.36
CA LYS A 183 -12.45 -10.05 -9.20
C LYS A 183 -12.20 -11.53 -8.92
N ALA A 184 -12.24 -12.33 -9.98
CA ALA A 184 -11.76 -13.69 -9.92
C ALA A 184 -10.24 -13.70 -9.84
N LEU A 185 -9.69 -14.67 -9.14
CA LEU A 185 -8.26 -14.86 -8.97
C LEU A 185 -7.88 -16.24 -9.52
N LYS A 186 -6.79 -16.30 -10.29
CA LYS A 186 -6.19 -17.55 -10.74
C LYS A 186 -4.95 -17.80 -9.89
N LEU A 187 -4.94 -18.91 -9.16
CA LEU A 187 -3.79 -19.30 -8.35
C LEU A 187 -2.61 -19.65 -9.27
N GLU A 188 -1.49 -18.96 -9.05
CA GLU A 188 -0.23 -19.21 -9.76
C GLU A 188 0.72 -20.04 -8.89
N ASP A 189 0.79 -19.73 -7.57
CA ASP A 189 1.67 -20.46 -6.66
C ASP A 189 1.11 -20.47 -5.24
N CYS A 190 1.47 -21.50 -4.49
CA CYS A 190 1.14 -21.67 -3.08
C CYS A 190 2.33 -22.30 -2.36
N LYS A 191 3.06 -21.49 -1.58
CA LYS A 191 4.26 -21.93 -0.86
C LYS A 191 4.00 -22.01 0.63
N LYS A 192 4.41 -23.14 1.22
CA LYS A 192 4.56 -23.21 2.66
C LYS A 192 5.87 -22.51 3.06
N LEU A 193 5.73 -21.49 3.88
CA LEU A 193 6.86 -20.78 4.47
C LEU A 193 7.20 -21.39 5.84
N GLU A 194 8.27 -20.92 6.45
CA GLU A 194 8.64 -21.33 7.81
C GLU A 194 7.59 -20.88 8.85
N ASN A 195 7.63 -21.52 10.01
CA ASN A 195 6.75 -21.18 11.15
C ASN A 195 5.26 -21.18 10.81
N SER A 196 4.83 -22.12 9.95
CA SER A 196 3.41 -22.31 9.55
C SER A 196 2.81 -21.14 8.76
N TYR A 197 3.60 -20.24 8.21
CA TYR A 197 3.14 -19.24 7.27
C TYR A 197 2.90 -19.83 5.89
N LEU A 198 2.05 -19.16 5.09
CA LEU A 198 1.84 -19.47 3.67
C LEU A 198 2.04 -18.22 2.82
N LEU A 199 2.55 -18.42 1.61
CA LEU A 199 2.53 -17.40 0.55
C LEU A 199 1.60 -17.89 -0.55
N LEU A 200 0.59 -17.10 -0.87
CA LEU A 200 -0.32 -17.32 -1.99
C LEU A 200 -0.06 -16.25 -3.06
N GLU A 201 0.13 -16.68 -4.30
CA GLU A 201 0.36 -15.80 -5.44
C GLU A 201 -0.75 -16.02 -6.46
N TYR A 202 -1.42 -14.92 -6.86
CA TYR A 202 -2.54 -14.97 -7.79
C TYR A 202 -2.37 -13.95 -8.93
N ASP A 203 -2.81 -14.33 -10.11
CA ASP A 203 -3.17 -13.41 -11.17
C ASP A 203 -4.61 -12.91 -10.98
N VAL A 204 -4.84 -11.63 -11.24
CA VAL A 204 -6.18 -11.04 -11.16
C VAL A 204 -6.85 -11.09 -12.52
N ILE A 205 -7.99 -11.76 -12.59
CA ILE A 205 -8.83 -11.78 -13.79
C ILE A 205 -9.69 -10.52 -13.78
N ASN A 206 -9.20 -9.48 -14.43
CA ASN A 206 -9.83 -8.16 -14.43
C ASN A 206 -11.18 -8.12 -15.14
N ASP A 207 -11.37 -8.94 -16.20
CA ASP A 207 -12.62 -9.08 -16.93
C ASP A 207 -13.47 -10.21 -16.33
N THR A 208 -14.07 -9.95 -15.17
CA THR A 208 -14.98 -10.89 -14.50
C THR A 208 -16.25 -11.07 -15.34
N ILE A 209 -16.50 -12.29 -15.79
CA ILE A 209 -17.72 -12.69 -16.48
C ILE A 209 -18.73 -13.15 -15.43
N VAL A 210 -19.97 -12.63 -15.50
CA VAL A 210 -21.10 -13.01 -14.65
C VAL A 210 -22.11 -13.71 -15.55
N GLU A 211 -22.43 -14.98 -15.27
CA GLU A 211 -23.46 -15.75 -15.97
C GLU A 211 -24.86 -15.59 -15.33
#